data_3840681729e281a91b08f15bab9c1264
#
_entry.id   3840681729e281a91b08f15bab9c1264
#
_cell.length_a   1.000
_cell.length_b   1.000
_cell.length_c   1.000
_cell.angle_alpha   90.00
_cell.angle_beta   90.00
_cell.angle_gamma   90.00
#
_symmetry.space_group_name_H-M   'P 1'
#
loop_
_entity.id
_entity.type
_entity.pdbx_description
1 polymer ?
#
loop_
_entity_poly.entity_id
_entity_poly.type
_entity_poly.pdbx_seq_one_letter_code
_entity_poly.pdbx_strand_id
1 'polypeptide(L)'
;NGGSYYEPHVVKQILNDQGSVVKKIEPNLVRETVSQSTSDFIRHALFMTVDDEEGTGKAGRVAGYKVGGKTGTAEKLPRSAHNYLVSFCGFAPADDPQLLMYVVIDTPNLPGKEQAHSTFATEVFQKIMAEALPYLNVFPDTDTTTEDASLADQNEGITNNNEGGLEPGTGETAAETEA
;
A
#
# COMPACT_ATOMS: atom_id res chain seq x y z
N ASN A 1 -13.45 12.48 -3.02
CA ASN A 1 -14.66 12.83 -2.25
C ASN A 1 -15.06 14.31 -2.42
N GLY A 2 -14.49 15.01 -3.41
CA GLY A 2 -14.82 16.39 -3.73
C GLY A 2 -14.37 17.43 -2.70
N GLY A 3 -13.42 17.10 -1.82
CA GLY A 3 -12.92 17.99 -0.78
C GLY A 3 -13.72 17.96 0.52
N SER A 4 -14.72 17.12 0.63
CA SER A 4 -15.54 16.99 1.83
C SER A 4 -14.75 16.31 2.96
N TYR A 5 -14.68 16.95 4.13
CA TYR A 5 -14.07 16.40 5.33
C TYR A 5 -15.15 15.95 6.30
N TYR A 6 -15.16 14.66 6.56
CA TYR A 6 -16.08 14.03 7.51
C TYR A 6 -15.39 13.74 8.85
N GLU A 7 -16.16 13.72 9.91
CA GLU A 7 -15.69 13.30 11.23
C GLU A 7 -15.37 11.80 11.19
N PRO A 8 -14.10 11.39 11.43
CA PRO A 8 -13.72 9.99 11.38
C PRO A 8 -14.40 9.18 12.50
N HIS A 9 -14.95 8.02 12.16
CA HIS A 9 -15.49 7.07 13.12
C HIS A 9 -15.35 5.63 12.61
N VAL A 10 -15.21 4.67 13.52
CA VAL A 10 -15.07 3.24 13.18
C VAL A 10 -16.34 2.44 13.43
N VAL A 11 -17.27 2.97 14.22
CA VAL A 11 -18.56 2.30 14.54
C VAL A 11 -19.59 2.69 13.50
N LYS A 12 -20.03 1.73 12.68
CA LYS A 12 -21.10 1.93 11.69
C LYS A 12 -22.48 1.90 12.33
N GLN A 13 -22.70 0.92 13.23
CA GLN A 13 -24.00 0.73 13.88
C GLN A 13 -23.85 -0.07 15.17
N ILE A 14 -24.84 0.06 16.06
CA ILE A 14 -24.98 -0.70 17.28
C ILE A 14 -26.17 -1.62 17.11
N LEU A 15 -25.99 -2.90 17.40
CA LEU A 15 -27.03 -3.93 17.32
C LEU A 15 -27.43 -4.37 18.75
N ASN A 16 -28.64 -4.85 18.90
CA ASN A 16 -29.06 -5.57 20.10
C ASN A 16 -28.69 -7.07 20.00
N ASP A 17 -28.98 -7.82 21.06
CA ASP A 17 -28.68 -9.25 21.15
C ASP A 17 -29.39 -10.11 20.08
N GLN A 18 -30.42 -9.56 19.44
CA GLN A 18 -31.18 -10.20 18.35
C GLN A 18 -30.69 -9.78 16.96
N GLY A 19 -29.63 -8.98 16.88
CA GLY A 19 -29.05 -8.49 15.60
C GLY A 19 -29.80 -7.31 14.98
N SER A 20 -30.78 -6.73 15.66
CA SER A 20 -31.51 -5.56 15.17
C SER A 20 -30.75 -4.27 15.44
N VAL A 21 -30.80 -3.33 14.50
CA VAL A 21 -30.09 -2.04 14.62
C VAL A 21 -30.77 -1.17 15.69
N VAL A 22 -30.04 -0.87 16.74
CA VAL A 22 -30.46 0.04 17.81
C VAL A 22 -30.08 1.48 17.49
N LYS A 23 -28.89 1.67 16.91
CA LYS A 23 -28.39 2.99 16.54
C LYS A 23 -27.51 2.87 15.30
N LYS A 24 -27.73 3.73 14.33
CA LYS A 24 -26.84 3.94 13.17
C LYS A 24 -26.04 5.20 13.39
N ILE A 25 -24.74 5.16 13.06
CA ILE A 25 -23.86 6.33 13.09
C ILE A 25 -23.81 6.85 11.66
N GLU A 26 -24.39 8.01 11.43
CA GLU A 26 -24.36 8.65 10.11
C GLU A 26 -23.08 9.48 9.94
N PRO A 27 -22.55 9.56 8.70
CA PRO A 27 -21.41 10.42 8.41
C PRO A 27 -21.73 11.88 8.74
N ASN A 28 -20.86 12.53 9.51
CA ASN A 28 -20.98 13.94 9.86
C ASN A 28 -20.01 14.77 9.02
N LEU A 29 -20.55 15.56 8.06
CA LEU A 29 -19.76 16.51 7.27
C LEU A 29 -19.35 17.68 8.16
N VAL A 30 -18.04 17.83 8.40
CA VAL A 30 -17.48 18.91 9.23
C VAL A 30 -17.28 20.17 8.40
N ARG A 31 -16.71 20.04 7.20
CA ARG A 31 -16.46 21.17 6.28
C ARG A 31 -16.02 20.69 4.90
N GLU A 32 -16.08 21.57 3.93
CA GLU A 32 -15.34 21.45 2.67
C GLU A 32 -13.94 22.05 2.85
N THR A 33 -12.90 21.31 2.48
CA THR A 33 -11.49 21.71 2.66
C THR A 33 -10.88 22.27 1.40
N VAL A 34 -11.30 21.75 0.25
CA VAL A 34 -10.87 22.17 -1.10
C VAL A 34 -12.08 22.11 -2.06
N SER A 35 -11.98 22.78 -3.20
CA SER A 35 -13.02 22.68 -4.23
C SER A 35 -13.01 21.30 -4.90
N GLN A 36 -14.15 20.94 -5.53
CA GLN A 36 -14.27 19.73 -6.35
C GLN A 36 -13.17 19.67 -7.42
N SER A 37 -12.93 20.77 -8.13
CA SER A 37 -11.91 20.84 -9.19
C SER A 37 -10.48 20.61 -8.65
N THR A 38 -10.17 21.11 -7.46
CA THR A 38 -8.89 20.84 -6.80
C THR A 38 -8.78 19.36 -6.42
N SER A 39 -9.85 18.77 -5.87
CA SER A 39 -9.89 17.35 -5.55
C SER A 39 -9.68 16.47 -6.78
N ASP A 40 -10.34 16.80 -7.91
CA ASP A 40 -10.20 16.05 -9.17
C ASP A 40 -8.79 16.18 -9.74
N PHE A 41 -8.21 17.38 -9.71
CA PHE A 41 -6.82 17.59 -10.13
C PHE A 41 -5.83 16.75 -9.32
N ILE A 42 -5.94 16.76 -8.00
CA ILE A 42 -5.05 15.97 -7.12
C ILE A 42 -5.26 14.47 -7.35
N ARG A 43 -6.50 14.02 -7.53
CA ARG A 43 -6.81 12.62 -7.83
C ARG A 43 -6.12 12.17 -9.13
N HIS A 44 -6.21 12.98 -10.19
CA HIS A 44 -5.51 12.70 -11.44
C HIS A 44 -3.98 12.72 -11.27
N ALA A 45 -3.42 13.68 -10.55
CA ALA A 45 -2.00 13.72 -10.27
C ALA A 45 -1.52 12.48 -9.49
N LEU A 46 -2.32 11.98 -8.54
CA LEU A 46 -2.03 10.76 -7.80
C LEU A 46 -2.15 9.50 -8.66
N PHE A 47 -3.08 9.47 -9.62
CA PHE A 47 -3.13 8.43 -10.64
C PHE A 47 -1.84 8.39 -11.46
N MET A 48 -1.38 9.53 -11.97
CA MET A 48 -0.12 9.62 -12.73
C MET A 48 1.11 9.15 -11.96
N THR A 49 1.14 9.26 -10.62
CA THR A 49 2.28 8.73 -9.83
C THR A 49 2.38 7.19 -9.86
N VAL A 50 1.30 6.51 -10.21
CA VAL A 50 1.23 5.04 -10.31
C VAL A 50 1.27 4.59 -11.76
N ASP A 51 0.60 5.32 -12.66
CA ASP A 51 0.44 4.93 -14.06
C ASP A 51 1.65 5.29 -14.93
N ASP A 52 2.38 6.34 -14.59
CA ASP A 52 3.58 6.75 -15.32
C ASP A 52 4.74 5.76 -15.10
N GLU A 53 5.50 5.47 -16.17
CA GLU A 53 6.65 4.55 -16.11
C GLU A 53 7.76 5.03 -15.16
N GLU A 54 7.93 6.33 -15.00
CA GLU A 54 8.84 6.96 -14.04
C GLU A 54 8.16 7.25 -12.70
N GLY A 55 6.89 6.85 -12.54
CA GLY A 55 6.09 7.10 -11.35
C GLY A 55 6.62 6.37 -10.12
N THR A 56 6.74 7.09 -9.00
CA THR A 56 7.27 6.53 -7.73
C THR A 56 6.36 5.47 -7.12
N GLY A 57 5.10 5.41 -7.54
CA GLY A 57 4.09 4.45 -7.10
C GLY A 57 3.86 3.27 -8.04
N LYS A 58 4.65 3.16 -9.13
CA LYS A 58 4.48 2.16 -10.20
C LYS A 58 4.27 0.72 -9.69
N ALA A 59 4.99 0.29 -8.66
CA ALA A 59 4.85 -1.03 -8.06
C ALA A 59 3.48 -1.26 -7.38
N GLY A 60 2.66 -0.21 -7.25
CA GLY A 60 1.29 -0.28 -6.72
C GLY A 60 0.22 -0.51 -7.78
N ARG A 61 0.58 -0.69 -9.06
CA ARG A 61 -0.36 -1.00 -10.14
C ARG A 61 -1.11 -2.30 -9.86
N VAL A 62 -2.40 -2.30 -10.10
CA VAL A 62 -3.26 -3.48 -9.99
C VAL A 62 -3.87 -3.75 -11.36
N ALA A 63 -3.64 -4.95 -11.90
CA ALA A 63 -4.12 -5.33 -13.21
C ALA A 63 -5.63 -5.11 -13.35
N GLY A 64 -6.05 -4.42 -14.40
CA GLY A 64 -7.45 -4.12 -14.68
C GLY A 64 -8.03 -2.93 -13.91
N TYR A 65 -7.25 -2.24 -13.08
CA TYR A 65 -7.73 -1.11 -12.28
C TYR A 65 -6.83 0.10 -12.42
N LYS A 66 -7.43 1.28 -12.56
CA LYS A 66 -6.72 2.54 -12.38
C LYS A 66 -6.48 2.78 -10.89
N VAL A 67 -5.24 2.91 -10.50
CA VAL A 67 -4.82 3.13 -9.11
C VAL A 67 -4.20 4.51 -8.96
N GLY A 68 -4.61 5.25 -7.96
CA GLY A 68 -3.95 6.49 -7.56
C GLY A 68 -3.29 6.32 -6.20
N GLY A 69 -2.16 6.99 -5.96
CA GLY A 69 -1.53 6.90 -4.65
C GLY A 69 -0.25 7.71 -4.50
N LYS A 70 0.31 7.69 -3.27
CA LYS A 70 1.55 8.39 -2.93
C LYS A 70 2.39 7.56 -1.97
N THR A 71 3.66 7.44 -2.32
CA THR A 71 4.70 6.85 -1.47
C THR A 71 5.12 7.82 -0.36
N GLY A 72 5.52 7.27 0.77
CA GLY A 72 6.13 8.01 1.87
C GLY A 72 7.38 7.31 2.39
N THR A 73 8.41 8.10 2.73
CA THR A 73 9.63 7.61 3.37
C THR A 73 10.03 8.62 4.44
N ALA A 74 10.03 8.19 5.67
CA ALA A 74 10.40 9.02 6.82
C ALA A 74 11.55 8.41 7.61
N GLU A 75 12.65 9.16 7.76
CA GLU A 75 13.76 8.76 8.63
C GLU A 75 13.39 9.01 10.10
N LYS A 76 13.51 7.98 10.91
CA LYS A 76 13.19 8.02 12.33
C LYS A 76 14.31 8.69 13.14
N LEU A 77 13.96 9.23 14.31
CA LEU A 77 14.93 9.74 15.26
C LEU A 77 15.40 8.63 16.23
N PRO A 78 16.67 8.62 16.63
CA PRO A 78 17.77 9.48 16.18
C PRO A 78 18.22 9.08 14.75
N ARG A 79 18.51 10.05 13.90
CA ARG A 79 18.93 9.80 12.50
C ARG A 79 20.21 8.98 12.38
N SER A 80 21.06 8.97 13.41
CA SER A 80 22.26 8.13 13.48
C SER A 80 21.95 6.62 13.44
N ALA A 81 20.73 6.22 13.76
CA ALA A 81 20.29 4.83 13.69
C ALA A 81 19.91 4.38 12.27
N HIS A 82 19.69 5.33 11.34
CA HIS A 82 19.26 5.09 9.96
C HIS A 82 18.06 4.15 9.84
N ASN A 83 17.10 4.29 10.76
CA ASN A 83 15.84 3.56 10.72
C ASN A 83 14.78 4.37 9.96
N TYR A 84 13.98 3.69 9.14
CA TYR A 84 13.00 4.32 8.30
C TYR A 84 11.60 3.73 8.53
N LEU A 85 10.61 4.58 8.31
CA LEU A 85 9.23 4.20 8.14
C LEU A 85 8.88 4.46 6.67
N VAL A 86 8.52 3.40 5.95
CA VAL A 86 8.10 3.50 4.56
C VAL A 86 6.61 3.24 4.44
N SER A 87 5.95 3.91 3.53
CA SER A 87 4.50 3.82 3.40
C SER A 87 4.01 4.04 1.98
N PHE A 88 2.79 3.60 1.74
CA PHE A 88 2.02 3.90 0.55
C PHE A 88 0.56 4.14 0.92
N CYS A 89 0.02 5.28 0.52
CA CYS A 89 -1.39 5.58 0.62
C CYS A 89 -1.97 5.56 -0.80
N GLY A 90 -2.83 4.59 -1.09
CA GLY A 90 -3.40 4.40 -2.41
C GLY A 90 -4.89 4.14 -2.38
N PHE A 91 -5.54 4.36 -3.51
CA PHE A 91 -6.96 4.16 -3.70
C PHE A 91 -7.27 3.62 -5.10
N ALA A 92 -8.37 2.92 -5.22
CA ALA A 92 -8.87 2.39 -6.49
C ALA A 92 -10.40 2.27 -6.48
N PRO A 93 -11.07 2.34 -7.67
CA PRO A 93 -10.55 2.89 -8.93
C PRO A 93 -10.20 4.38 -8.82
N ALA A 94 -9.25 4.87 -9.64
CA ALA A 94 -8.84 6.28 -9.54
C ALA A 94 -9.91 7.27 -10.00
N ASP A 95 -10.77 6.86 -10.93
CA ASP A 95 -11.82 7.70 -11.48
C ASP A 95 -13.02 7.84 -10.51
N ASP A 96 -13.36 6.74 -9.80
CA ASP A 96 -14.43 6.71 -8.78
C ASP A 96 -13.96 5.90 -7.56
N PRO A 97 -13.20 6.51 -6.62
CA PRO A 97 -12.57 5.79 -5.51
C PRO A 97 -13.57 5.08 -4.60
N GLN A 98 -13.50 3.76 -4.56
CA GLN A 98 -14.31 2.89 -3.71
C GLN A 98 -13.54 2.39 -2.48
N LEU A 99 -12.24 2.18 -2.64
CA LEU A 99 -11.38 1.64 -1.59
C LEU A 99 -10.12 2.49 -1.46
N LEU A 100 -9.79 2.86 -0.23
CA LEU A 100 -8.55 3.50 0.15
C LEU A 100 -7.80 2.62 1.13
N MET A 101 -6.49 2.43 0.91
CA MET A 101 -5.63 1.67 1.80
C MET A 101 -4.35 2.46 2.10
N TYR A 102 -3.96 2.46 3.37
CA TYR A 102 -2.70 3.01 3.82
C TYR A 102 -1.84 1.90 4.42
N VAL A 103 -0.76 1.56 3.72
CA VAL A 103 0.23 0.57 4.15
C VAL A 103 1.40 1.29 4.79
N VAL A 104 1.81 0.85 5.96
CA VAL A 104 2.95 1.38 6.70
C VAL A 104 3.84 0.23 7.13
N ILE A 105 5.13 0.30 6.83
CA ILE A 105 6.15 -0.64 7.28
C ILE A 105 7.16 0.13 8.12
N ASP A 106 7.19 -0.17 9.41
CA ASP A 106 8.08 0.46 10.36
C ASP A 106 9.37 -0.36 10.49
N THR A 107 10.49 0.26 10.21
CA THR A 107 11.83 -0.31 10.36
C THR A 107 11.93 -1.67 9.67
N PRO A 108 11.87 -1.73 8.31
CA PRO A 108 12.08 -2.96 7.57
C PRO A 108 13.36 -3.67 8.04
N ASN A 109 13.35 -4.99 8.09
CA ASN A 109 14.49 -5.79 8.56
C ASN A 109 15.63 -5.83 7.52
N LEU A 110 16.19 -4.64 7.24
CA LEU A 110 17.28 -4.39 6.31
C LEU A 110 18.29 -3.41 6.93
N PRO A 111 19.57 -3.42 6.51
CA PRO A 111 20.56 -2.53 7.09
C PRO A 111 20.41 -1.09 6.58
N GLY A 112 20.41 -0.13 7.49
CA GLY A 112 20.56 1.30 7.24
C GLY A 112 19.65 1.83 6.12
N LYS A 113 20.24 2.48 5.13
CA LYS A 113 19.49 3.14 4.04
C LYS A 113 18.73 2.20 3.12
N GLU A 114 18.98 0.91 3.14
CA GLU A 114 18.21 -0.09 2.39
C GLU A 114 16.76 -0.18 2.89
N GLN A 115 16.50 0.27 4.12
CA GLN A 115 15.14 0.38 4.66
C GLN A 115 14.31 1.47 3.95
N ALA A 116 14.93 2.44 3.27
CA ALA A 116 14.27 3.63 2.73
C ALA A 116 13.53 3.40 1.39
N HIS A 117 13.27 2.14 1.03
CA HIS A 117 12.58 1.79 -0.20
C HIS A 117 11.06 1.68 0.02
N SER A 118 10.31 2.68 -0.42
CA SER A 118 8.84 2.69 -0.36
C SER A 118 8.17 1.59 -1.20
N THR A 119 8.91 0.96 -2.13
CA THR A 119 8.48 -0.17 -2.95
C THR A 119 7.91 -1.31 -2.11
N PHE A 120 8.46 -1.58 -0.92
CA PHE A 120 7.93 -2.60 -0.01
C PHE A 120 6.47 -2.35 0.36
N ALA A 121 6.10 -1.09 0.62
CA ALA A 121 4.72 -0.74 0.97
C ALA A 121 3.79 -0.77 -0.25
N THR A 122 4.29 -0.39 -1.44
CA THR A 122 3.51 -0.44 -2.69
C THR A 122 3.24 -1.86 -3.14
N GLU A 123 4.19 -2.78 -3.01
CA GLU A 123 4.00 -4.21 -3.32
C GLU A 123 2.98 -4.87 -2.41
N VAL A 124 3.01 -4.58 -1.09
CA VAL A 124 1.99 -5.06 -0.15
C VAL A 124 0.62 -4.52 -0.53
N PHE A 125 0.54 -3.22 -0.84
CA PHE A 125 -0.71 -2.60 -1.30
C PHE A 125 -1.23 -3.31 -2.55
N GLN A 126 -0.40 -3.50 -3.56
CA GLN A 126 -0.76 -4.13 -4.83
C GLN A 126 -1.36 -5.52 -4.61
N LYS A 127 -0.69 -6.38 -3.83
CA LYS A 127 -1.14 -7.75 -3.54
C LYS A 127 -2.49 -7.78 -2.83
N ILE A 128 -2.67 -6.92 -1.82
CA ILE A 128 -3.94 -6.87 -1.07
C ILE A 128 -5.08 -6.32 -1.95
N MET A 129 -4.81 -5.26 -2.73
CA MET A 129 -5.83 -4.66 -3.57
C MET A 129 -6.27 -5.57 -4.72
N ALA A 130 -5.35 -6.36 -5.29
CA ALA A 130 -5.67 -7.35 -6.33
C ALA A 130 -6.70 -8.40 -5.85
N GLU A 131 -6.70 -8.73 -4.56
CA GLU A 131 -7.68 -9.63 -3.96
C GLU A 131 -8.92 -8.90 -3.43
N ALA A 132 -8.72 -7.73 -2.80
CA ALA A 132 -9.79 -7.01 -2.12
C ALA A 132 -10.81 -6.39 -3.08
N LEU A 133 -10.38 -5.84 -4.22
CA LEU A 133 -11.27 -5.19 -5.18
C LEU A 133 -12.33 -6.16 -5.73
N PRO A 134 -11.97 -7.32 -6.31
CA PRO A 134 -12.96 -8.27 -6.78
C PRO A 134 -13.80 -8.85 -5.63
N TYR A 135 -13.22 -9.09 -4.46
CA TYR A 135 -13.95 -9.56 -3.28
C TYR A 135 -15.06 -8.58 -2.85
N LEU A 136 -14.83 -7.28 -2.99
CA LEU A 136 -15.78 -6.22 -2.69
C LEU A 136 -16.72 -5.90 -3.87
N ASN A 137 -16.68 -6.70 -4.95
CA ASN A 137 -17.45 -6.50 -6.18
C ASN A 137 -17.14 -5.16 -6.87
N VAL A 138 -15.92 -4.67 -6.74
CA VAL A 138 -15.41 -3.59 -7.58
C VAL A 138 -14.84 -4.23 -8.83
N PHE A 139 -15.51 -4.02 -9.96
CA PHE A 139 -15.12 -4.65 -11.21
C PHE A 139 -13.99 -3.88 -11.89
N PRO A 140 -13.09 -4.58 -12.62
CA PRO A 140 -12.03 -3.93 -13.37
C PRO A 140 -12.60 -3.06 -14.50
N ASP A 141 -11.85 -2.04 -14.90
CA ASP A 141 -12.12 -1.29 -16.11
C ASP A 141 -12.01 -2.22 -17.33
N THR A 142 -13.00 -2.20 -18.20
CA THR A 142 -13.06 -3.11 -19.37
C THR A 142 -12.03 -2.79 -20.44
N ASP A 143 -11.36 -1.66 -20.36
CA ASP A 143 -10.30 -1.21 -21.28
C ASP A 143 -8.89 -1.69 -20.85
N THR A 144 -8.79 -2.89 -20.27
CA THR A 144 -7.48 -3.49 -19.95
C THR A 144 -6.72 -3.73 -21.26
N THR A 145 -5.69 -2.92 -21.49
CA THR A 145 -4.74 -3.10 -22.59
C THR A 145 -3.89 -4.35 -22.33
N THR A 146 -3.32 -4.91 -23.40
CA THR A 146 -2.46 -6.11 -23.37
C THR A 146 -1.26 -6.00 -22.42
N GLU A 147 -0.94 -4.80 -21.94
CA GLU A 147 0.12 -4.53 -20.96
C GLU A 147 -0.25 -5.02 -19.55
N ASP A 148 -1.54 -4.95 -19.16
CA ASP A 148 -2.02 -5.43 -17.87
C ASP A 148 -1.97 -6.97 -17.75
N ALA A 149 -2.11 -7.69 -18.87
CA ALA A 149 -1.96 -9.14 -18.91
C ALA A 149 -0.52 -9.60 -18.59
N SER A 150 0.49 -8.78 -18.94
CA SER A 150 1.90 -9.06 -18.64
C SER A 150 2.22 -8.92 -17.16
N LEU A 151 1.49 -8.07 -16.43
CA LEU A 151 1.65 -7.89 -14.98
C LEU A 151 1.06 -9.05 -14.18
N ALA A 152 -0.02 -9.66 -14.67
CA ALA A 152 -0.62 -10.83 -14.06
C ALA A 152 0.31 -12.07 -14.16
N ASP A 153 0.98 -12.24 -15.29
CA ASP A 153 1.89 -13.37 -15.56
C ASP A 153 3.19 -13.30 -14.75
N GLN A 154 3.65 -12.09 -14.40
CA GLN A 154 4.83 -11.90 -13.55
C GLN A 154 4.58 -12.26 -12.07
N ASN A 155 3.32 -12.29 -11.64
CA ASN A 155 2.95 -12.63 -10.26
C ASN A 155 2.87 -14.14 -10.01
N GLU A 156 2.70 -14.98 -11.04
CA GLU A 156 2.70 -16.44 -10.90
C GLU A 156 4.10 -17.06 -10.76
N GLY A 157 5.16 -16.30 -11.03
CA GLY A 157 6.56 -16.76 -11.02
C GLY A 157 7.26 -16.74 -9.66
N ILE A 158 6.61 -16.25 -8.58
CA ILE A 158 7.19 -16.24 -7.22
C ILE A 158 6.66 -17.44 -6.43
N THR A 159 6.93 -18.64 -6.93
CA THR A 159 6.86 -19.85 -6.09
C THR A 159 8.11 -19.91 -5.21
N ASN A 160 7.88 -20.00 -3.92
CA ASN A 160 8.83 -20.20 -2.84
C ASN A 160 9.97 -21.19 -3.20
N ASN A 161 11.15 -20.67 -3.54
CA ASN A 161 12.39 -21.41 -3.44
C ASN A 161 13.09 -21.01 -2.14
N ASN A 162 12.54 -21.42 -1.01
CA ASN A 162 13.20 -21.37 0.28
C ASN A 162 13.48 -22.80 0.77
N GLU A 163 14.31 -23.53 0.00
CA GLU A 163 15.03 -24.72 0.46
C GLU A 163 16.54 -24.42 0.38
N GLY A 164 17.02 -23.69 1.38
CA GLY A 164 18.42 -23.52 1.68
C GLY A 164 18.70 -24.05 3.07
N GLY A 165 19.04 -25.34 3.15
CA GLY A 165 19.41 -26.01 4.39
C GLY A 165 20.61 -25.33 5.04
N LEU A 166 20.50 -25.08 6.34
CA LEU A 166 21.61 -24.72 7.21
C LEU A 166 22.51 -25.97 7.39
N GLU A 167 23.66 -25.97 6.78
CA GLU A 167 24.76 -26.86 7.17
C GLU A 167 25.46 -26.31 8.41
N PRO A 168 25.74 -27.11 9.44
CA PRO A 168 26.44 -26.66 10.63
C PRO A 168 27.93 -26.55 10.34
N GLY A 169 28.47 -25.35 10.33
CA GLY A 169 29.91 -25.07 10.23
C GLY A 169 30.66 -25.59 11.44
N THR A 170 31.57 -26.51 11.20
CA THR A 170 32.56 -27.03 12.12
C THR A 170 33.52 -25.93 12.55
N GLY A 171 33.67 -25.76 13.86
CA GLY A 171 34.65 -24.85 14.44
C GLY A 171 36.07 -25.28 14.17
N GLU A 172 36.90 -24.34 13.81
CA GLU A 172 38.36 -24.50 13.91
C GLU A 172 38.92 -23.31 14.73
N THR A 173 39.45 -23.70 15.87
CA THR A 173 40.25 -22.89 16.77
C THR A 173 41.62 -22.62 16.12
N ALA A 174 42.01 -21.34 16.03
CA ALA A 174 43.41 -21.00 15.80
C ALA A 174 43.91 -20.07 16.90
N ALA A 175 44.99 -20.49 17.46
CA ALA A 175 45.68 -20.01 18.64
C ALA A 175 46.37 -18.65 18.49
N GLU A 176 46.63 -18.10 19.69
CA GLU A 176 47.52 -17.00 20.01
C GLU A 176 48.83 -16.96 19.23
N THR A 177 49.29 -15.74 18.89
CA THR A 177 50.72 -15.43 19.01
C THR A 177 50.91 -13.93 19.25
N GLU A 178 51.58 -13.62 20.38
CA GLU A 178 52.11 -12.32 20.78
C GLU A 178 53.18 -11.79 19.81
N ALA A 179 53.21 -10.49 19.60
CA ALA A 179 54.42 -9.61 19.64
C ALA A 179 53.95 -8.14 19.60
#